data_ac09f6b5f6e99a14fdbfc45c3e891795
#
_entry.id   ac09f6b5f6e99a14fdbfc45c3e891795
#
_cell.length_a   1.000
_cell.length_b   1.000
_cell.length_c   1.000
_cell.angle_alpha   90.00
_cell.angle_beta   90.00
_cell.angle_gamma   90.00
#
_symmetry.space_group_name_H-M   'P 1'
#
loop_
_entity.id
_entity.type
_entity.pdbx_description
1 polymer ?
#
loop_
_entity_poly.entity_id
_entity_poly.type
_entity_poly.pdbx_seq_one_letter_code
_entity_poly.pdbx_strand_id
1 'polypeptide(L)'
;MSSSVLETLSHELAAAAETAGESVVAVHARRWLPSSGVYWRTGLVVTSHHALTHAADITLVAEGGKQLKATLAGRDPTTDLAVLKLAVEADLALPAFSDTAPKLGHIVLALGRSRNHNLVASAGIVGGVSGEWRTPRGGRLDQHIRLSLDLYPGFSGGPLVDAQGRVLGINTRGLGRGRPLTLPLATVNRTVDELLEKGHIARPYLGLAMQPVSLPESLRHHLASSVSSALLVIHVEPSGPADKAGVLLGDLVTEVRGKSVEDTENIRDLLASDQPGGTVAVSVLRGGSPLKLSLTLGELPIR
;
A
#
# COMPACT_ATOMS: atom_id res chain seq x y z
N MET A 1 6.78 23.81 -42.39
CA MET A 1 7.50 24.41 -41.27
C MET A 1 7.82 23.27 -40.31
N SER A 2 9.07 23.08 -39.97
CA SER A 2 9.49 22.04 -39.01
C SER A 2 8.99 22.44 -37.62
N SER A 3 8.14 21.63 -37.00
CA SER A 3 7.69 21.80 -35.63
C SER A 3 8.91 21.86 -34.70
N SER A 4 8.89 22.72 -33.69
CA SER A 4 10.00 22.75 -32.71
C SER A 4 9.96 21.50 -31.84
N VAL A 5 11.10 21.03 -31.32
CA VAL A 5 11.17 19.87 -30.44
C VAL A 5 10.25 20.04 -29.21
N LEU A 6 10.13 21.25 -28.69
CA LEU A 6 9.24 21.56 -27.58
C LEU A 6 7.76 21.46 -27.95
N GLU A 7 7.40 21.87 -29.17
CA GLU A 7 6.03 21.76 -29.67
C GLU A 7 5.63 20.29 -29.87
N THR A 8 6.52 19.50 -30.47
CA THR A 8 6.33 18.05 -30.61
C THR A 8 6.14 17.37 -29.23
N LEU A 9 7.03 17.66 -28.27
CA LEU A 9 6.91 17.12 -26.91
C LEU A 9 5.58 17.52 -26.25
N SER A 10 5.14 18.78 -26.43
CA SER A 10 3.88 19.25 -25.87
C SER A 10 2.67 18.48 -26.44
N HIS A 11 2.67 18.25 -27.75
CA HIS A 11 1.61 17.47 -28.41
C HIS A 11 1.61 16.01 -27.98
N GLU A 12 2.79 15.38 -27.87
CA GLU A 12 2.90 13.99 -27.42
C GLU A 12 2.41 13.81 -25.96
N LEU A 13 2.77 14.74 -25.06
CA LEU A 13 2.29 14.69 -23.67
C LEU A 13 0.77 14.90 -23.58
N ALA A 14 0.19 15.79 -24.41
CA ALA A 14 -1.24 15.99 -24.47
C ALA A 14 -1.95 14.71 -24.97
N ALA A 15 -1.47 14.12 -26.05
CA ALA A 15 -2.01 12.87 -26.58
C ALA A 15 -1.89 11.70 -25.59
N ALA A 16 -0.76 11.62 -24.88
CA ALA A 16 -0.55 10.63 -23.80
C ALA A 16 -1.59 10.78 -22.67
N ALA A 17 -1.88 12.04 -22.28
CA ALA A 17 -2.87 12.32 -21.25
C ALA A 17 -4.28 11.96 -21.72
N GLU A 18 -4.66 12.30 -22.96
CA GLU A 18 -5.97 11.97 -23.55
C GLU A 18 -6.17 10.46 -23.61
N THR A 19 -5.25 9.73 -24.24
CA THR A 19 -5.33 8.27 -24.40
C THR A 19 -5.43 7.55 -23.06
N ALA A 20 -4.55 7.86 -22.11
CA ALA A 20 -4.59 7.22 -20.80
C ALA A 20 -5.83 7.65 -20.00
N GLY A 21 -6.32 8.87 -20.23
CA GLY A 21 -7.48 9.45 -19.56
C GLY A 21 -8.79 8.69 -19.79
N GLU A 22 -8.93 7.98 -20.92
CA GLU A 22 -10.10 7.15 -21.25
C GLU A 22 -10.34 6.04 -20.20
N SER A 23 -9.25 5.52 -19.59
CA SER A 23 -9.31 4.52 -18.53
C SER A 23 -9.52 5.09 -17.12
N VAL A 24 -9.45 6.42 -16.96
CA VAL A 24 -9.53 7.09 -15.65
C VAL A 24 -10.95 7.43 -15.30
N VAL A 25 -11.37 7.07 -14.10
CA VAL A 25 -12.71 7.37 -13.56
C VAL A 25 -12.61 8.21 -12.29
N ALA A 26 -13.62 9.05 -12.03
CA ALA A 26 -13.80 9.67 -10.71
C ALA A 26 -14.49 8.67 -9.78
N VAL A 27 -14.01 8.55 -8.54
CA VAL A 27 -14.54 7.63 -7.51
C VAL A 27 -15.24 8.42 -6.43
N HIS A 28 -16.56 8.32 -6.36
CA HIS A 28 -17.40 8.93 -5.35
C HIS A 28 -17.72 7.93 -4.25
N ALA A 29 -16.87 7.92 -3.21
CA ALA A 29 -17.04 7.13 -1.99
C ALA A 29 -16.82 8.00 -0.75
N ARG A 30 -16.76 9.33 -0.92
CA ARG A 30 -16.63 10.36 0.12
C ARG A 30 -17.65 11.47 -0.10
N ARG A 31 -18.02 12.12 0.99
CA ARG A 31 -19.06 13.17 0.98
C ARG A 31 -18.68 14.44 0.19
N TRP A 32 -17.40 14.80 0.07
CA TRP A 32 -17.00 16.14 -0.39
C TRP A 32 -16.01 16.18 -1.56
N LEU A 33 -15.18 15.16 -1.75
CA LEU A 33 -14.15 15.15 -2.77
C LEU A 33 -14.06 13.77 -3.40
N PRO A 34 -14.25 13.65 -4.71
CA PRO A 34 -13.96 12.42 -5.42
C PRO A 34 -12.45 12.14 -5.38
N SER A 35 -12.11 10.89 -5.48
CA SER A 35 -10.77 10.40 -5.78
C SER A 35 -10.75 9.92 -7.23
N SER A 36 -9.63 9.43 -7.70
CA SER A 36 -9.52 8.82 -9.02
C SER A 36 -9.44 7.30 -8.91
N GLY A 37 -9.73 6.63 -10.00
CA GLY A 37 -9.52 5.20 -10.17
C GLY A 37 -9.15 4.91 -11.61
N VAL A 38 -8.63 3.72 -11.87
CA VAL A 38 -8.27 3.24 -13.20
C VAL A 38 -9.07 1.98 -13.50
N TYR A 39 -9.72 1.93 -14.66
CA TYR A 39 -10.36 0.72 -15.18
C TYR A 39 -9.31 -0.30 -15.56
N TRP A 40 -8.87 -1.07 -14.55
CA TRP A 40 -7.65 -1.87 -14.57
C TRP A 40 -7.75 -3.15 -15.39
N ARG A 41 -8.89 -3.81 -15.28
CA ARG A 41 -9.27 -5.02 -16.03
C ARG A 41 -10.76 -4.97 -16.29
N THR A 42 -11.25 -5.76 -17.22
CA THR A 42 -12.69 -5.83 -17.53
C THR A 42 -13.54 -6.00 -16.27
N GLY A 43 -14.45 -5.07 -16.03
CA GLY A 43 -15.32 -5.05 -14.86
C GLY A 43 -14.66 -4.62 -13.54
N LEU A 44 -13.37 -4.25 -13.53
CA LEU A 44 -12.62 -3.93 -12.32
C LEU A 44 -11.99 -2.54 -12.38
N VAL A 45 -12.13 -1.80 -11.31
CA VAL A 45 -11.47 -0.50 -11.11
C VAL A 45 -10.56 -0.58 -9.90
N VAL A 46 -9.32 -0.12 -10.05
CA VAL A 46 -8.35 0.05 -8.96
C VAL A 46 -8.38 1.50 -8.50
N THR A 47 -8.36 1.71 -7.18
CA THR A 47 -8.31 3.05 -6.56
C THR A 47 -7.53 3.00 -5.25
N SER A 48 -7.37 4.14 -4.58
CA SER A 48 -6.75 4.20 -3.26
C SER A 48 -7.70 3.77 -2.15
N HIS A 49 -7.23 2.93 -1.23
CA HIS A 49 -7.99 2.51 -0.04
C HIS A 49 -8.48 3.71 0.79
N HIS A 50 -7.60 4.69 1.09
CA HIS A 50 -7.96 5.85 1.91
C HIS A 50 -9.04 6.73 1.26
N ALA A 51 -9.34 6.54 -0.03
CA ALA A 51 -10.41 7.23 -0.73
C ALA A 51 -11.81 6.67 -0.40
N LEU A 52 -11.88 5.44 0.13
CA LEU A 52 -13.13 4.73 0.39
C LEU A 52 -13.55 4.85 1.85
N THR A 53 -14.18 5.96 2.24
CA THR A 53 -14.70 6.13 3.61
C THR A 53 -16.07 5.49 3.82
N HIS A 54 -16.87 5.33 2.75
CA HIS A 54 -18.18 4.70 2.76
C HIS A 54 -18.22 3.64 1.66
N ALA A 55 -18.11 2.39 2.04
CA ALA A 55 -18.03 1.27 1.08
C ALA A 55 -19.41 0.82 0.54
N ALA A 56 -20.52 1.33 1.11
CA ALA A 56 -21.86 0.86 0.76
C ALA A 56 -22.41 1.43 -0.56
N ASP A 57 -22.04 2.67 -0.92
CA ASP A 57 -22.55 3.35 -2.13
C ASP A 57 -21.41 3.97 -2.92
N ILE A 58 -20.78 3.17 -3.77
CA ILE A 58 -19.69 3.65 -4.62
C ILE A 58 -20.24 3.96 -6.01
N THR A 59 -20.15 5.22 -6.41
CA THR A 59 -20.47 5.66 -7.76
C THR A 59 -19.19 6.09 -8.46
N LEU A 60 -18.97 5.54 -9.64
CA LEU A 60 -17.88 5.92 -10.52
C LEU A 60 -18.42 6.83 -11.63
N VAL A 61 -17.65 7.81 -12.02
CA VAL A 61 -18.01 8.67 -13.17
C VAL A 61 -16.87 8.61 -14.18
N ALA A 62 -17.18 8.06 -15.33
CA ALA A 62 -16.28 7.98 -16.47
C ALA A 62 -16.34 9.25 -17.33
N GLU A 63 -15.58 9.26 -18.40
CA GLU A 63 -15.61 10.33 -19.39
C GLU A 63 -17.04 10.55 -19.94
N GLY A 64 -17.35 11.79 -20.30
CA GLY A 64 -18.70 12.17 -20.72
C GLY A 64 -19.76 12.15 -19.61
N GLY A 65 -19.37 11.97 -18.34
CA GLY A 65 -20.30 11.98 -17.21
C GLY A 65 -21.06 10.66 -17.01
N LYS A 66 -20.68 9.57 -17.68
CA LYS A 66 -21.29 8.24 -17.54
C LYS A 66 -21.12 7.72 -16.12
N GLN A 67 -22.24 7.53 -15.42
CA GLN A 67 -22.24 7.01 -14.05
C GLN A 67 -22.34 5.49 -14.04
N LEU A 68 -21.51 4.86 -13.21
CA LEU A 68 -21.44 3.42 -13.02
C LEU A 68 -21.52 3.10 -11.53
N LYS A 69 -22.28 2.09 -11.18
CA LYS A 69 -22.32 1.56 -9.80
C LYS A 69 -21.24 0.52 -9.62
N ALA A 70 -20.59 0.55 -8.47
CA ALA A 70 -19.57 -0.42 -8.12
C ALA A 70 -19.70 -0.86 -6.67
N THR A 71 -19.19 -2.04 -6.39
CA THR A 71 -19.07 -2.61 -5.04
C THR A 71 -17.60 -2.82 -4.70
N LEU A 72 -17.26 -2.79 -3.42
CA LEU A 72 -15.92 -3.11 -2.96
C LEU A 72 -15.68 -4.62 -3.08
N ALA A 73 -14.72 -5.03 -3.92
CA ALA A 73 -14.28 -6.42 -4.04
C ALA A 73 -13.24 -6.77 -2.96
N GLY A 74 -12.39 -5.82 -2.61
CA GLY A 74 -11.39 -5.97 -1.56
C GLY A 74 -10.54 -4.72 -1.38
N ARG A 75 -9.84 -4.64 -0.25
CA ARG A 75 -8.96 -3.49 0.05
C ARG A 75 -7.75 -3.89 0.89
N ASP A 76 -6.64 -3.22 0.67
CA ASP A 76 -5.43 -3.35 1.49
C ASP A 76 -4.98 -1.98 2.03
N PRO A 77 -5.22 -1.70 3.30
CA PRO A 77 -4.77 -0.46 3.93
C PRO A 77 -3.25 -0.31 3.93
N THR A 78 -2.49 -1.40 3.83
CA THR A 78 -1.03 -1.39 3.95
C THR A 78 -0.33 -0.94 2.67
N THR A 79 -0.89 -1.26 1.51
CA THR A 79 -0.45 -0.74 0.20
C THR A 79 -1.30 0.44 -0.28
N ASP A 80 -2.34 0.81 0.48
CA ASP A 80 -3.31 1.85 0.11
C ASP A 80 -4.05 1.56 -1.21
N LEU A 81 -4.30 0.29 -1.51
CA LEU A 81 -5.05 -0.13 -2.68
C LEU A 81 -6.44 -0.65 -2.33
N ALA A 82 -7.37 -0.45 -3.26
CA ALA A 82 -8.68 -1.07 -3.23
C ALA A 82 -9.13 -1.46 -4.65
N VAL A 83 -9.86 -2.56 -4.74
CA VAL A 83 -10.45 -3.06 -5.98
C VAL A 83 -11.97 -2.93 -5.89
N LEU A 84 -12.53 -2.30 -6.90
CA LEU A 84 -13.96 -2.12 -7.07
C LEU A 84 -14.43 -2.97 -8.24
N LYS A 85 -15.54 -3.67 -8.05
CA LYS A 85 -16.21 -4.46 -9.09
C LYS A 85 -17.42 -3.69 -9.61
N LEU A 86 -17.51 -3.51 -10.92
CA LEU A 86 -18.66 -2.89 -11.55
C LEU A 86 -19.90 -3.78 -11.43
N ALA A 87 -21.05 -3.17 -11.18
CA ALA A 87 -22.33 -3.88 -11.13
C ALA A 87 -22.76 -4.42 -12.50
N VAL A 88 -22.36 -3.76 -13.57
CA VAL A 88 -22.64 -4.10 -14.97
C VAL A 88 -21.37 -3.87 -15.78
N GLU A 89 -21.10 -4.71 -16.75
CA GLU A 89 -20.02 -4.45 -17.71
C GLU A 89 -20.19 -3.08 -18.35
N ALA A 90 -19.10 -2.35 -18.40
CA ALA A 90 -19.05 -1.03 -19.00
C ALA A 90 -18.08 -1.04 -20.17
N ASP A 91 -18.50 -0.41 -21.25
CA ASP A 91 -17.62 -0.11 -22.37
C ASP A 91 -16.71 1.05 -21.96
N LEU A 92 -15.57 0.70 -21.38
CA LEU A 92 -14.49 1.60 -20.97
C LEU A 92 -13.19 1.09 -21.58
N ALA A 93 -12.33 2.01 -21.99
CA ALA A 93 -11.03 1.67 -22.52
C ALA A 93 -10.14 1.07 -21.41
N LEU A 94 -9.50 -0.05 -21.70
CA LEU A 94 -8.44 -0.58 -20.84
C LEU A 94 -7.15 0.21 -21.05
N PRO A 95 -6.38 0.48 -20.00
CA PRO A 95 -5.12 1.18 -20.15
C PRO A 95 -4.07 0.31 -20.83
N ALA A 96 -3.20 0.92 -21.61
CA ALA A 96 -1.94 0.31 -21.99
C ALA A 96 -0.99 0.33 -20.78
N PHE A 97 -0.38 -0.78 -20.46
CA PHE A 97 0.62 -0.86 -19.38
C PHE A 97 2.03 -0.76 -19.95
N SER A 98 2.91 -0.09 -19.21
CA SER A 98 4.32 -0.06 -19.57
C SER A 98 4.98 -1.41 -19.28
N ASP A 99 5.72 -1.91 -20.23
CA ASP A 99 6.58 -3.11 -20.10
C ASP A 99 7.96 -2.80 -19.50
N THR A 100 8.28 -1.52 -19.34
CA THR A 100 9.55 -1.03 -18.82
C THR A 100 9.38 -0.34 -17.47
N ALA A 101 10.28 -0.67 -16.54
CA ALA A 101 10.33 0.01 -15.25
C ALA A 101 10.73 1.51 -15.41
N PRO A 102 10.11 2.42 -14.64
CA PRO A 102 10.50 3.81 -14.66
C PRO A 102 11.93 4.01 -14.17
N LYS A 103 12.64 4.98 -14.76
CA LYS A 103 14.00 5.35 -14.36
C LYS A 103 14.02 6.78 -13.87
N LEU A 104 14.98 7.10 -12.99
CA LEU A 104 15.25 8.47 -12.54
C LEU A 104 15.35 9.41 -13.75
N GLY A 105 14.62 10.52 -13.70
CA GLY A 105 14.60 11.54 -14.75
C GLY A 105 13.59 11.29 -15.89
N HIS A 106 12.94 10.12 -15.97
CA HIS A 106 11.87 9.92 -16.96
C HIS A 106 10.76 10.94 -16.76
N ILE A 107 10.32 11.56 -17.85
CA ILE A 107 9.13 12.44 -17.88
C ILE A 107 7.91 11.57 -17.65
N VAL A 108 7.02 12.02 -16.76
CA VAL A 108 5.81 11.31 -16.39
C VAL A 108 4.66 12.27 -16.17
N LEU A 109 3.44 11.77 -16.37
CA LEU A 109 2.19 12.46 -16.06
C LEU A 109 1.44 11.69 -14.97
N ALA A 110 1.05 12.39 -13.91
CA ALA A 110 0.03 11.90 -13.00
C ALA A 110 -1.34 12.36 -13.52
N LEU A 111 -2.28 11.43 -13.66
CA LEU A 111 -3.63 11.74 -14.12
C LEU A 111 -4.66 11.51 -13.02
N GLY A 112 -5.73 12.28 -13.07
CA GLY A 112 -6.86 12.14 -12.17
C GLY A 112 -8.10 12.82 -12.72
N ARG A 113 -9.24 12.63 -12.02
CA ARG A 113 -10.46 13.38 -12.35
C ARG A 113 -10.80 14.38 -11.25
N SER A 114 -11.05 15.61 -11.66
CA SER A 114 -11.44 16.72 -10.78
C SER A 114 -12.84 16.52 -10.19
N ARG A 115 -13.23 17.45 -9.30
CA ARG A 115 -14.60 17.49 -8.75
C ARG A 115 -15.69 17.54 -9.84
N ASN A 116 -15.40 18.20 -10.96
CA ASN A 116 -16.32 18.30 -12.11
C ASN A 116 -16.13 17.15 -13.11
N HIS A 117 -15.45 16.09 -12.71
CA HIS A 117 -15.15 14.89 -13.51
C HIS A 117 -14.25 15.13 -14.73
N ASN A 118 -13.75 16.33 -14.94
CA ASN A 118 -12.80 16.60 -16.01
C ASN A 118 -11.48 15.92 -15.73
N LEU A 119 -10.84 15.40 -16.76
CA LEU A 119 -9.48 14.90 -16.70
C LEU A 119 -8.54 16.05 -16.32
N VAL A 120 -7.64 15.79 -15.38
CA VAL A 120 -6.61 16.71 -14.93
C VAL A 120 -5.27 16.00 -14.90
N ALA A 121 -4.21 16.71 -15.24
CA ALA A 121 -2.85 16.18 -15.29
C ALA A 121 -1.89 17.02 -14.47
N SER A 122 -0.86 16.38 -13.92
CA SER A 122 0.32 17.01 -13.34
C SER A 122 1.55 16.39 -13.99
N ALA A 123 2.39 17.21 -14.59
CA ALA A 123 3.60 16.78 -15.28
C ALA A 123 4.83 16.94 -14.39
N GLY A 124 5.77 16.04 -14.52
CA GLY A 124 7.05 16.11 -13.83
C GLY A 124 7.97 14.97 -14.23
N ILE A 125 8.86 14.61 -13.34
CA ILE A 125 9.82 13.52 -13.56
C ILE A 125 9.77 12.50 -12.43
N VAL A 126 10.25 11.31 -12.71
CA VAL A 126 10.61 10.33 -11.68
C VAL A 126 11.77 10.90 -10.88
N GLY A 127 11.51 11.32 -9.65
CA GLY A 127 12.48 11.98 -8.75
C GLY A 127 13.35 11.01 -7.96
N GLY A 128 13.05 9.71 -8.02
CA GLY A 128 13.85 8.66 -7.40
C GLY A 128 13.24 7.29 -7.58
N VAL A 129 14.09 6.29 -7.76
CA VAL A 129 13.71 4.88 -7.79
C VAL A 129 14.67 4.13 -6.90
N SER A 130 14.15 3.30 -6.01
CA SER A 130 14.94 2.37 -5.22
C SER A 130 14.28 0.98 -5.25
N GLY A 131 14.95 -0.03 -4.73
CA GLY A 131 14.46 -1.40 -4.68
C GLY A 131 13.20 -1.59 -3.83
N GLU A 132 12.97 -2.81 -3.42
CA GLU A 132 11.84 -3.18 -2.56
C GLU A 132 11.76 -2.24 -1.33
N TRP A 133 10.57 -1.82 -1.00
CA TRP A 133 10.30 -0.94 0.13
C TRP A 133 9.07 -1.40 0.92
N ARG A 134 9.14 -1.21 2.24
CA ARG A 134 7.99 -1.45 3.10
C ARG A 134 7.34 -0.15 3.51
N THR A 135 6.03 -0.12 3.40
CA THR A 135 5.25 1.03 3.88
C THR A 135 5.26 1.09 5.41
N PRO A 136 5.01 2.25 6.02
CA PRO A 136 4.88 2.36 7.48
C PRO A 136 3.80 1.44 8.07
N ARG A 137 2.86 0.96 7.24
CA ARG A 137 1.81 0.01 7.63
C ARG A 137 2.16 -1.45 7.33
N GLY A 138 3.40 -1.74 6.93
CA GLY A 138 3.91 -3.09 6.66
C GLY A 138 3.60 -3.65 5.27
N GLY A 139 3.01 -2.88 4.36
CA GLY A 139 2.79 -3.29 2.97
C GLY A 139 4.11 -3.37 2.21
N ARG A 140 4.26 -4.38 1.36
CA ARG A 140 5.42 -4.56 0.50
C ARG A 140 5.19 -3.93 -0.86
N LEU A 141 6.08 -3.02 -1.26
CA LEU A 141 6.16 -2.47 -2.61
C LEU A 141 7.40 -3.03 -3.31
N ASP A 142 7.24 -3.49 -4.54
CA ASP A 142 8.34 -4.10 -5.30
C ASP A 142 9.41 -3.07 -5.68
N GLN A 143 9.04 -1.79 -5.75
CA GLN A 143 9.93 -0.64 -5.92
C GLN A 143 9.37 0.57 -5.18
N HIS A 144 10.25 1.44 -4.72
CA HIS A 144 9.90 2.75 -4.16
C HIS A 144 10.11 3.83 -5.23
N ILE A 145 9.01 4.29 -5.83
CA ILE A 145 9.01 5.30 -6.90
C ILE A 145 8.56 6.64 -6.30
N ARG A 146 9.51 7.57 -6.18
CA ARG A 146 9.25 8.95 -5.76
C ARG A 146 9.06 9.84 -6.96
N LEU A 147 8.12 10.76 -6.87
CA LEU A 147 7.80 11.68 -7.93
C LEU A 147 8.31 13.09 -7.59
N SER A 148 8.76 13.81 -8.62
CA SER A 148 9.04 15.24 -8.58
C SER A 148 7.95 15.96 -9.40
N LEU A 149 6.73 15.90 -8.87
CA LEU A 149 5.54 16.58 -9.35
C LEU A 149 4.53 16.69 -8.20
N ASP A 150 3.50 17.50 -8.35
CA ASP A 150 2.44 17.63 -7.37
C ASP A 150 1.29 16.67 -7.65
N LEU A 151 0.82 15.98 -6.61
CA LEU A 151 -0.45 15.27 -6.62
C LEU A 151 -1.51 16.14 -5.92
N TYR A 152 -2.40 16.74 -6.69
CA TYR A 152 -3.51 17.52 -6.16
C TYR A 152 -4.57 16.64 -5.49
N PRO A 153 -5.46 17.22 -4.65
CA PRO A 153 -6.61 16.49 -4.10
C PRO A 153 -7.43 15.85 -5.22
N GLY A 154 -7.69 14.54 -5.09
CA GLY A 154 -8.38 13.75 -6.11
C GLY A 154 -7.48 12.88 -7.00
N PHE A 155 -6.15 13.12 -7.04
CA PHE A 155 -5.23 12.32 -7.86
C PHE A 155 -4.94 10.92 -7.30
N SER A 156 -5.13 10.70 -6.00
CA SER A 156 -4.93 9.37 -5.40
C SER A 156 -5.86 8.35 -6.04
N GLY A 157 -5.32 7.19 -6.41
CA GLY A 157 -6.00 6.14 -7.17
C GLY A 157 -5.93 6.31 -8.69
N GLY A 158 -5.51 7.47 -9.19
CA GLY A 158 -5.25 7.69 -10.62
C GLY A 158 -3.89 7.15 -11.06
N PRO A 159 -3.65 7.00 -12.36
CA PRO A 159 -2.43 6.43 -12.89
C PRO A 159 -1.28 7.43 -12.91
N LEU A 160 -0.05 6.90 -12.78
CA LEU A 160 1.14 7.52 -13.33
C LEU A 160 1.37 6.93 -14.72
N VAL A 161 1.59 7.76 -15.71
CA VAL A 161 1.85 7.32 -17.10
C VAL A 161 3.18 7.86 -17.62
N ASP A 162 3.77 7.14 -18.57
CA ASP A 162 4.94 7.59 -19.33
C ASP A 162 4.55 8.57 -20.44
N ALA A 163 5.52 9.06 -21.20
CA ALA A 163 5.33 9.99 -22.30
C ALA A 163 4.53 9.39 -23.50
N GLN A 164 4.27 8.08 -23.51
CA GLN A 164 3.42 7.38 -24.46
C GLN A 164 2.02 7.07 -23.92
N GLY A 165 1.68 7.55 -22.72
CA GLY A 165 0.39 7.28 -22.08
C GLY A 165 0.26 5.88 -21.47
N ARG A 166 1.35 5.11 -21.38
CA ARG A 166 1.33 3.78 -20.78
C ARG A 166 1.44 3.88 -19.26
N VAL A 167 0.58 3.15 -18.56
CA VAL A 167 0.51 3.16 -17.09
C VAL A 167 1.76 2.51 -16.49
N LEU A 168 2.41 3.22 -15.58
CA LEU A 168 3.56 2.81 -14.78
C LEU A 168 3.16 2.35 -13.37
N GLY A 169 1.98 2.74 -12.91
CA GLY A 169 1.48 2.41 -11.57
C GLY A 169 0.35 3.34 -11.11
N ILE A 170 -0.01 3.22 -9.85
CA ILE A 170 -1.10 3.98 -9.21
C ILE A 170 -0.54 4.99 -8.23
N ASN A 171 -0.98 6.24 -8.35
CA ASN A 171 -0.54 7.33 -7.49
C ASN A 171 -1.27 7.31 -6.14
N THR A 172 -0.54 7.59 -5.07
CA THR A 172 -1.10 7.78 -3.73
C THR A 172 -0.37 8.85 -2.92
N ARG A 173 -1.12 9.52 -2.04
CA ARG A 173 -0.60 10.36 -0.96
C ARG A 173 -0.75 9.72 0.42
N GLY A 174 -1.42 8.55 0.49
CA GLY A 174 -1.76 7.88 1.75
C GLY A 174 -0.58 7.22 2.47
N LEU A 175 0.51 6.95 1.78
CA LEU A 175 1.66 6.20 2.31
C LEU A 175 2.89 7.09 2.58
N GLY A 176 3.09 8.14 1.82
CA GLY A 176 4.29 8.98 1.84
C GLY A 176 4.28 10.14 2.84
N ARG A 177 3.44 10.11 3.88
CA ARG A 177 3.24 11.26 4.79
C ARG A 177 2.92 12.56 4.01
N GLY A 178 2.06 12.44 2.99
CA GLY A 178 1.67 13.53 2.10
C GLY A 178 2.59 13.76 0.90
N ARG A 179 3.74 13.07 0.80
CA ARG A 179 4.60 13.14 -0.39
C ARG A 179 4.05 12.24 -1.50
N PRO A 180 4.15 12.68 -2.77
CA PRO A 180 3.76 11.90 -3.92
C PRO A 180 4.52 10.58 -4.01
N LEU A 181 3.79 9.48 -4.16
CA LEU A 181 4.32 8.15 -4.33
C LEU A 181 3.51 7.41 -5.39
N THR A 182 4.18 6.57 -6.18
CA THR A 182 3.50 5.65 -7.11
C THR A 182 3.73 4.21 -6.68
N LEU A 183 2.64 3.47 -6.62
CA LEU A 183 2.63 2.02 -6.42
C LEU A 183 2.96 1.37 -7.77
N PRO A 184 4.07 0.62 -7.89
CA PRO A 184 4.49 0.06 -9.17
C PRO A 184 3.52 -1.03 -9.67
N LEU A 185 3.47 -1.27 -10.98
CA LEU A 185 2.58 -2.23 -11.63
C LEU A 185 2.63 -3.62 -10.98
N ALA A 186 3.83 -4.14 -10.68
CA ALA A 186 3.99 -5.44 -10.06
C ALA A 186 3.27 -5.52 -8.71
N THR A 187 3.42 -4.49 -7.86
CA THR A 187 2.69 -4.39 -6.59
C THR A 187 1.18 -4.32 -6.80
N VAL A 188 0.72 -3.47 -7.74
CA VAL A 188 -0.73 -3.31 -8.01
C VAL A 188 -1.32 -4.63 -8.47
N ASN A 189 -0.72 -5.29 -9.46
CA ASN A 189 -1.22 -6.55 -10.01
C ASN A 189 -1.29 -7.65 -8.95
N ARG A 190 -0.21 -7.87 -8.19
CA ARG A 190 -0.18 -8.84 -7.09
C ARG A 190 -1.27 -8.57 -6.06
N THR A 191 -1.41 -7.30 -5.64
CA THR A 191 -2.43 -6.92 -4.67
C THR A 191 -3.84 -7.12 -5.21
N VAL A 192 -4.10 -6.77 -6.48
CA VAL A 192 -5.39 -7.00 -7.15
C VAL A 192 -5.74 -8.48 -7.18
N ASP A 193 -4.78 -9.35 -7.57
CA ASP A 193 -5.00 -10.79 -7.64
C ASP A 193 -5.35 -11.38 -6.26
N GLU A 194 -4.60 -11.02 -5.22
CA GLU A 194 -4.88 -11.45 -3.84
C GLU A 194 -6.24 -10.95 -3.33
N LEU A 195 -6.60 -9.68 -3.62
CA LEU A 195 -7.88 -9.11 -3.21
C LEU A 195 -9.08 -9.75 -3.92
N LEU A 196 -8.92 -10.16 -5.18
CA LEU A 196 -9.96 -10.87 -5.93
C LEU A 196 -10.16 -12.31 -5.43
N GLU A 197 -9.07 -12.97 -5.04
CA GLU A 197 -9.10 -14.33 -4.53
C GLU A 197 -9.69 -14.42 -3.11
N LYS A 198 -9.25 -13.51 -2.22
CA LYS A 198 -9.49 -13.60 -0.76
C LYS A 198 -10.37 -12.50 -0.20
N GLY A 199 -10.67 -11.45 -0.97
CA GLY A 199 -11.39 -10.26 -0.51
C GLY A 199 -10.55 -9.31 0.38
N HIS A 200 -9.43 -9.80 0.91
CA HIS A 200 -8.52 -9.05 1.78
C HIS A 200 -7.11 -9.65 1.73
N ILE A 201 -6.12 -8.90 2.22
CA ILE A 201 -4.75 -9.39 2.37
C ILE A 201 -4.56 -9.87 3.80
N ALA A 202 -4.46 -11.18 3.96
CA ALA A 202 -4.17 -11.80 5.24
C ALA A 202 -2.78 -11.40 5.74
N ARG A 203 -2.70 -10.85 6.94
CA ARG A 203 -1.44 -10.43 7.56
C ARG A 203 -1.18 -11.21 8.85
N PRO A 204 0.04 -11.74 9.04
CA PRO A 204 0.39 -12.38 10.29
C PRO A 204 0.31 -11.37 11.44
N TYR A 205 -0.25 -11.81 12.55
CA TYR A 205 -0.56 -10.99 13.71
C TYR A 205 -0.20 -11.71 15.00
N LEU A 206 0.55 -11.02 15.88
CA LEU A 206 0.94 -11.56 17.19
C LEU A 206 -0.06 -11.23 18.30
N GLY A 207 -0.85 -10.18 18.16
CA GLY A 207 -1.73 -9.70 19.22
C GLY A 207 -1.02 -8.94 20.33
N LEU A 208 0.06 -8.22 19.99
CA LEU A 208 0.89 -7.48 20.94
C LEU A 208 1.02 -6.01 20.54
N ALA A 209 0.96 -5.10 21.52
CA ALA A 209 1.59 -3.80 21.39
C ALA A 209 2.88 -3.80 22.22
N MET A 210 3.96 -3.29 21.65
CA MET A 210 5.29 -3.33 22.23
C MET A 210 5.99 -1.99 22.06
N GLN A 211 6.90 -1.70 22.98
CA GLN A 211 7.72 -0.49 22.98
C GLN A 211 9.20 -0.85 23.13
N PRO A 212 10.10 -0.28 22.31
CA PRO A 212 11.54 -0.45 22.48
C PRO A 212 12.00 0.08 23.84
N VAL A 213 12.80 -0.70 24.54
CA VAL A 213 13.41 -0.33 25.82
C VAL A 213 14.87 -0.76 25.87
N SER A 214 15.72 0.08 26.45
CA SER A 214 17.12 -0.29 26.73
C SER A 214 17.18 -1.25 27.91
N LEU A 215 17.98 -2.32 27.76
CA LEU A 215 18.19 -3.29 28.81
C LEU A 215 19.32 -2.83 29.77
N PRO A 216 19.07 -2.76 31.09
CA PRO A 216 20.11 -2.54 32.06
C PRO A 216 21.12 -3.72 32.06
N GLU A 217 22.34 -3.44 32.44
CA GLU A 217 23.45 -4.41 32.41
C GLU A 217 23.13 -5.70 33.21
N SER A 218 22.42 -5.54 34.31
CA SER A 218 21.96 -6.66 35.16
C SER A 218 21.06 -7.67 34.42
N LEU A 219 20.30 -7.24 33.41
CA LEU A 219 19.44 -8.12 32.61
C LEU A 219 20.18 -8.70 31.40
N ARG A 220 21.20 -8.02 30.87
CA ARG A 220 21.97 -8.48 29.71
C ARG A 220 22.72 -9.79 29.98
N HIS A 221 23.16 -10.02 31.22
CA HIS A 221 23.84 -11.26 31.63
C HIS A 221 22.96 -12.52 31.47
N HIS A 222 21.66 -12.36 31.41
CA HIS A 222 20.70 -13.47 31.18
C HIS A 222 20.45 -13.79 29.71
N LEU A 223 21.04 -13.00 28.80
CA LEU A 223 20.87 -13.16 27.35
C LEU A 223 22.13 -13.77 26.74
N ALA A 224 21.96 -14.72 25.83
CA ALA A 224 23.06 -15.37 25.12
C ALA A 224 23.77 -14.47 24.09
N SER A 225 23.27 -13.24 23.86
CA SER A 225 23.76 -12.31 22.86
C SER A 225 24.02 -10.92 23.47
N SER A 226 24.89 -10.13 22.83
CA SER A 226 25.22 -8.74 23.17
C SER A 226 24.08 -7.73 22.93
N VAL A 227 22.83 -8.14 23.12
CA VAL A 227 21.64 -7.32 22.87
C VAL A 227 21.53 -6.23 23.91
N SER A 228 21.45 -4.97 23.47
CA SER A 228 21.36 -3.80 24.36
C SER A 228 19.92 -3.32 24.57
N SER A 229 18.97 -3.81 23.77
CA SER A 229 17.56 -3.40 23.77
C SER A 229 16.63 -4.60 23.61
N ALA A 230 15.39 -4.44 23.99
CA ALA A 230 14.31 -5.41 23.81
C ALA A 230 12.97 -4.69 23.62
N LEU A 231 11.93 -5.44 23.33
CA LEU A 231 10.58 -4.89 23.17
C LEU A 231 9.73 -5.22 24.40
N LEU A 232 9.41 -4.20 25.19
CA LEU A 232 8.50 -4.32 26.33
C LEU A 232 7.07 -4.52 25.84
N VAL A 233 6.41 -5.57 26.28
CA VAL A 233 4.99 -5.82 26.03
C VAL A 233 4.15 -4.87 26.89
N ILE A 234 3.46 -3.94 26.23
CA ILE A 234 2.60 -2.92 26.87
C ILE A 234 1.10 -3.21 26.67
N HIS A 235 0.74 -4.16 25.81
CA HIS A 235 -0.60 -4.66 25.64
C HIS A 235 -0.58 -6.06 25.05
N VAL A 236 -1.49 -6.90 25.52
CA VAL A 236 -1.78 -8.24 24.98
C VAL A 236 -3.25 -8.26 24.60
N GLU A 237 -3.55 -8.54 23.33
CA GLU A 237 -4.93 -8.64 22.84
C GLU A 237 -5.63 -9.84 23.50
N PRO A 238 -6.74 -9.63 24.22
CA PRO A 238 -7.48 -10.73 24.86
C PRO A 238 -7.91 -11.80 23.87
N SER A 239 -7.68 -13.05 24.20
CA SER A 239 -7.91 -14.22 23.32
C SER A 239 -7.14 -14.18 21.99
N GLY A 240 -6.19 -13.28 21.85
CA GLY A 240 -5.28 -13.17 20.71
C GLY A 240 -4.22 -14.28 20.68
N PRO A 241 -3.40 -14.29 19.62
CA PRO A 241 -2.29 -15.26 19.49
C PRO A 241 -1.32 -15.28 20.65
N ALA A 242 -0.87 -14.12 21.10
CA ALA A 242 0.08 -14.00 22.19
C ALA A 242 -0.52 -14.37 23.55
N ASP A 243 -1.78 -14.00 23.81
CA ASP A 243 -2.52 -14.37 25.02
C ASP A 243 -2.65 -15.91 25.13
N LYS A 244 -3.05 -16.55 24.04
CA LYS A 244 -3.14 -18.03 23.96
C LYS A 244 -1.79 -18.71 24.15
N ALA A 245 -0.71 -18.08 23.75
CA ALA A 245 0.65 -18.58 23.93
C ALA A 245 1.22 -18.28 25.33
N GLY A 246 0.50 -17.54 26.15
CA GLY A 246 0.89 -17.21 27.51
C GLY A 246 1.88 -16.05 27.62
N VAL A 247 1.93 -15.14 26.63
CA VAL A 247 2.67 -13.87 26.77
C VAL A 247 1.93 -12.98 27.75
N LEU A 248 2.64 -12.30 28.62
CA LEU A 248 2.07 -11.44 29.65
C LEU A 248 2.50 -9.97 29.44
N LEU A 249 1.66 -9.08 29.95
CA LEU A 249 2.03 -7.67 30.09
C LEU A 249 3.31 -7.54 30.93
N GLY A 250 4.28 -6.77 30.46
CA GLY A 250 5.58 -6.59 31.12
C GLY A 250 6.66 -7.59 30.68
N ASP A 251 6.35 -8.58 29.84
CA ASP A 251 7.37 -9.41 29.21
C ASP A 251 8.28 -8.55 28.32
N LEU A 252 9.57 -8.89 28.28
CA LEU A 252 10.54 -8.29 27.37
C LEU A 252 10.82 -9.28 26.23
N VAL A 253 10.31 -9.01 25.04
CA VAL A 253 10.59 -9.81 23.84
C VAL A 253 12.01 -9.51 23.39
N THR A 254 12.86 -10.54 23.37
CA THR A 254 14.29 -10.44 23.03
C THR A 254 14.62 -11.04 21.68
N GLU A 255 13.89 -12.11 21.28
CA GLU A 255 14.11 -12.79 20.01
C GLU A 255 12.79 -13.27 19.41
N VAL A 256 12.75 -13.26 18.07
CA VAL A 256 11.73 -13.93 17.27
C VAL A 256 12.45 -14.83 16.27
N ARG A 257 12.12 -16.12 16.25
CA ARG A 257 12.81 -17.15 15.42
C ARG A 257 14.32 -17.24 15.68
N GLY A 258 14.77 -16.98 16.92
CA GLY A 258 16.17 -16.96 17.28
C GLY A 258 16.95 -15.75 16.75
N LYS A 259 16.27 -14.76 16.18
CA LYS A 259 16.87 -13.48 15.78
C LYS A 259 16.49 -12.41 16.79
N SER A 260 17.47 -11.65 17.24
CA SER A 260 17.27 -10.54 18.18
C SER A 260 16.36 -9.47 17.57
N VAL A 261 15.48 -8.90 18.40
CA VAL A 261 14.56 -7.84 18.01
C VAL A 261 14.74 -6.64 18.92
N GLU A 262 14.97 -5.47 18.33
CA GLU A 262 15.22 -4.21 19.02
C GLU A 262 14.11 -3.19 18.81
N ASP A 263 13.37 -3.34 17.71
CA ASP A 263 12.21 -2.53 17.35
C ASP A 263 11.06 -3.36 16.75
N THR A 264 9.91 -2.75 16.59
CA THR A 264 8.74 -3.42 16.02
C THR A 264 8.85 -3.65 14.51
N GLU A 265 9.77 -2.96 13.82
CA GLU A 265 10.04 -3.18 12.38
C GLU A 265 10.76 -4.50 12.18
N ASN A 266 11.71 -4.85 13.07
CA ASN A 266 12.39 -6.14 13.05
C ASN A 266 11.37 -7.30 13.11
N ILE A 267 10.35 -7.21 13.97
CA ILE A 267 9.31 -8.25 14.05
C ILE A 267 8.50 -8.32 12.74
N ARG A 268 8.10 -7.17 12.18
CA ARG A 268 7.35 -7.14 10.92
C ARG A 268 8.14 -7.78 9.78
N ASP A 269 9.44 -7.51 9.72
CA ASP A 269 10.33 -8.08 8.70
C ASP A 269 10.48 -9.58 8.87
N LEU A 270 10.64 -10.05 10.09
CA LEU A 270 10.77 -11.47 10.40
C LEU A 270 9.50 -12.27 10.10
N LEU A 271 8.32 -11.63 10.20
CA LEU A 271 7.02 -12.26 9.94
C LEU A 271 6.50 -12.01 8.51
N ALA A 272 7.21 -11.25 7.71
CA ALA A 272 6.72 -10.74 6.42
C ALA A 272 6.36 -11.82 5.40
N SER A 273 7.01 -12.98 5.47
CA SER A 273 6.76 -14.14 4.60
C SER A 273 5.78 -15.16 5.18
N ASP A 274 5.31 -14.92 6.41
CA ASP A 274 4.44 -15.85 7.09
C ASP A 274 2.98 -15.70 6.68
N GLN A 275 2.23 -16.77 6.91
CA GLN A 275 0.79 -16.79 6.76
C GLN A 275 0.14 -16.91 8.16
N PRO A 276 -1.07 -16.37 8.38
CA PRO A 276 -1.87 -16.71 9.55
C PRO A 276 -2.01 -18.23 9.69
N GLY A 277 -1.98 -18.72 10.93
CA GLY A 277 -1.93 -20.14 11.27
C GLY A 277 -0.51 -20.73 11.36
N GLY A 278 0.51 -20.04 10.83
CA GLY A 278 1.91 -20.43 11.01
C GLY A 278 2.37 -20.30 12.46
N THR A 279 3.37 -21.08 12.86
CA THR A 279 3.92 -21.04 14.23
C THR A 279 5.26 -20.32 14.27
N VAL A 280 5.45 -19.47 15.27
CA VAL A 280 6.68 -18.71 15.48
C VAL A 280 7.18 -18.88 16.92
N ALA A 281 8.49 -19.15 17.07
CA ALA A 281 9.15 -19.17 18.37
C ALA A 281 9.51 -17.75 18.79
N VAL A 282 9.15 -17.38 20.02
CA VAL A 282 9.44 -16.08 20.63
C VAL A 282 10.14 -16.30 21.96
N SER A 283 11.30 -15.66 22.14
CA SER A 283 12.02 -15.64 23.41
C SER A 283 11.66 -14.37 24.17
N VAL A 284 11.30 -14.52 25.44
CA VAL A 284 10.99 -13.39 26.33
C VAL A 284 11.79 -13.48 27.63
N LEU A 285 12.02 -12.34 28.28
CA LEU A 285 12.43 -12.28 29.68
C LEU A 285 11.22 -11.92 30.54
N ARG A 286 10.87 -12.76 31.47
CA ARG A 286 9.81 -12.58 32.47
C ARG A 286 10.38 -12.55 33.87
N GLY A 287 10.31 -11.40 34.53
CA GLY A 287 10.92 -11.24 35.85
C GLY A 287 12.44 -11.55 35.90
N GLY A 288 13.13 -11.29 34.78
CA GLY A 288 14.56 -11.58 34.62
C GLY A 288 14.89 -13.02 34.19
N SER A 289 13.91 -13.92 34.09
CA SER A 289 14.12 -15.32 33.68
C SER A 289 13.79 -15.49 32.18
N PRO A 290 14.67 -16.14 31.38
CA PRO A 290 14.39 -16.41 29.97
C PRO A 290 13.33 -17.50 29.81
N LEU A 291 12.39 -17.26 28.91
CA LEU A 291 11.31 -18.18 28.57
C LEU A 291 11.12 -18.23 27.05
N LYS A 292 10.96 -19.42 26.48
CA LYS A 292 10.62 -19.62 25.07
C LYS A 292 9.15 -19.99 24.93
N LEU A 293 8.46 -19.24 24.10
CA LEU A 293 7.03 -19.43 23.82
C LEU A 293 6.85 -19.76 22.34
N SER A 294 5.84 -20.56 22.05
CA SER A 294 5.44 -20.91 20.69
C SER A 294 4.11 -20.23 20.40
N LEU A 295 4.08 -19.26 19.47
CA LEU A 295 2.89 -18.52 19.11
C LEU A 295 2.36 -19.01 17.75
N THR A 296 1.07 -19.30 17.69
CA THR A 296 0.37 -19.49 16.40
C THR A 296 -0.07 -18.12 15.91
N LEU A 297 0.43 -17.70 14.76
CA LEU A 297 0.11 -16.39 14.16
C LEU A 297 -1.38 -16.30 13.86
N GLY A 298 -2.01 -15.25 14.33
CA GLY A 298 -3.37 -14.89 13.94
C GLY A 298 -3.40 -14.09 12.66
N GLU A 299 -4.58 -13.73 12.22
CA GLU A 299 -4.81 -12.78 11.15
C GLU A 299 -5.11 -11.41 11.76
N LEU A 300 -4.44 -10.36 11.22
CA LEU A 300 -4.66 -8.99 11.67
C LEU A 300 -6.12 -8.58 11.41
N PRO A 301 -6.88 -8.18 12.44
CA PRO A 301 -8.27 -7.76 12.26
C PRO A 301 -8.39 -6.57 11.29
N ILE A 302 -9.31 -6.66 10.35
CA ILE A 302 -9.67 -5.55 9.43
C ILE A 302 -10.50 -4.55 10.25
N ARG A 303 -9.91 -3.41 10.62
CA ARG A 303 -10.62 -2.30 11.30
C ARG A 303 -11.08 -1.24 10.30
#